data_0f3a9a31f8dcd29eeeaaad0102aa187c
#
_entry.id   0f3a9a31f8dcd29eeeaaad0102aa187c
#
_cell.length_a   1.000
_cell.length_b   1.000
_cell.length_c   1.000
_cell.angle_alpha   90.00
_cell.angle_beta   90.00
_cell.angle_gamma   90.00
#
_symmetry.space_group_name_H-M   'P 1'
#
loop_
_entity.id
_entity.type
_entity.pdbx_description
1 polymer ?
#
loop_
_entity_poly.entity_id
_entity_poly.type
_entity_poly.pdbx_seq_one_letter_code
_entity_poly.pdbx_strand_id
1 'polypeptide(L)'
;MIEEVGTNYSSHIFQAYSGQILGKDAFLKLFVAQLENQNPWEPLDNSEFITQMAQFASLEELSNLNTNFDLMLKLEYIAQAVQLIDRKVEASDPKTGEIIQGRIDKVEWKEGAPYALIGDKSVPLTSITKIW
;
A
#
# COMPACT_ATOMS: atom_id res chain seq x y z
N MET A 1 -9.51 40.75 -23.97
CA MET A 1 -10.14 39.42 -24.10
C MET A 1 -9.14 38.38 -24.66
N ILE A 2 -7.87 38.41 -24.23
CA ILE A 2 -6.80 37.44 -24.63
C ILE A 2 -5.98 36.99 -23.41
N GLU A 3 -6.38 37.26 -22.17
CA GLU A 3 -5.59 36.93 -20.97
C GLU A 3 -6.04 35.73 -20.15
N GLU A 4 -7.12 35.05 -20.51
CA GLU A 4 -7.65 33.92 -19.70
C GLU A 4 -7.30 32.51 -20.23
N VAL A 5 -6.64 32.38 -21.38
CA VAL A 5 -6.35 31.06 -21.98
C VAL A 5 -5.04 30.45 -21.47
N GLY A 6 -4.15 31.24 -20.89
CA GLY A 6 -2.81 30.78 -20.47
C GLY A 6 -2.77 30.04 -19.13
N THR A 7 -3.67 30.33 -18.20
CA THR A 7 -3.65 29.80 -16.84
C THR A 7 -4.32 28.43 -16.70
N ASN A 8 -5.25 28.10 -17.58
CA ASN A 8 -5.93 26.79 -17.52
C ASN A 8 -5.13 25.63 -18.11
N TYR A 9 -4.26 25.90 -19.09
CA TYR A 9 -3.42 24.84 -19.67
C TYR A 9 -2.34 24.33 -18.70
N SER A 10 -1.77 25.22 -17.91
CA SER A 10 -0.76 24.85 -16.93
C SER A 10 -1.33 24.00 -15.79
N SER A 11 -2.56 24.30 -15.34
CA SER A 11 -3.20 23.55 -14.25
C SER A 11 -3.66 22.16 -14.68
N HIS A 12 -4.12 21.99 -15.93
CA HIS A 12 -4.51 20.67 -16.46
C HIS A 12 -3.34 19.77 -16.78
N ILE A 13 -2.23 20.31 -17.25
CA ILE A 13 -0.97 19.56 -17.43
C ILE A 13 -0.40 19.16 -16.07
N PHE A 14 -0.50 20.04 -15.08
CA PHE A 14 -0.05 19.75 -13.71
C PHE A 14 -0.88 18.64 -13.06
N GLN A 15 -2.18 18.61 -13.26
CA GLN A 15 -3.09 17.59 -12.71
C GLN A 15 -2.94 16.22 -13.41
N ALA A 16 -2.61 16.22 -14.71
CA ALA A 16 -2.36 14.98 -15.46
C ALA A 16 -0.99 14.36 -15.14
N TYR A 17 0.01 15.17 -14.81
CA TYR A 17 1.34 14.69 -14.42
C TYR A 17 1.45 14.33 -12.94
N SER A 18 0.63 14.87 -12.06
CA SER A 18 0.64 14.56 -10.63
C SER A 18 0.03 13.19 -10.28
N GLY A 19 -0.64 12.57 -11.25
CA GLY A 19 -1.37 11.33 -11.02
C GLY A 19 -0.58 10.03 -11.21
N GLN A 20 0.57 10.03 -11.89
CA GLN A 20 1.07 8.74 -12.31
C GLN A 20 2.58 8.52 -12.45
N ILE A 21 3.46 9.51 -12.54
CA ILE A 21 4.88 9.21 -12.90
C ILE A 21 5.91 10.16 -12.29
N LEU A 22 5.68 10.82 -11.19
CA LEU A 22 6.74 11.60 -10.55
C LEU A 22 7.25 10.89 -9.28
N GLY A 23 7.75 9.66 -9.46
CA GLY A 23 8.52 9.00 -8.45
C GLY A 23 9.80 9.75 -8.08
N LYS A 24 10.43 9.35 -7.00
CA LYS A 24 11.71 9.87 -6.50
C LYS A 24 12.74 10.11 -7.61
N ASP A 25 12.81 9.23 -8.61
CA ASP A 25 13.77 9.33 -9.72
C ASP A 25 13.47 10.49 -10.66
N ALA A 26 12.20 10.77 -10.93
CA ALA A 26 11.79 11.92 -11.75
C ALA A 26 12.04 13.23 -11.00
N PHE A 27 11.81 13.28 -9.69
CA PHE A 27 12.16 14.42 -8.85
C PHE A 27 13.66 14.69 -8.90
N LEU A 28 14.50 13.67 -8.72
CA LEU A 28 15.96 13.82 -8.74
C LEU A 28 16.47 14.30 -10.11
N LYS A 29 15.90 13.81 -11.21
CA LYS A 29 16.22 14.26 -12.56
C LYS A 29 15.87 15.73 -12.78
N LEU A 30 14.68 16.16 -12.35
CA LEU A 30 14.27 17.56 -12.44
C LEU A 30 15.14 18.47 -11.56
N PHE A 31 15.46 18.01 -10.36
CA PHE A 31 16.33 18.74 -9.44
C PHE A 31 17.73 18.95 -10.01
N VAL A 32 18.35 17.91 -10.55
CA VAL A 32 19.67 17.99 -11.20
C VAL A 32 19.61 18.90 -12.42
N ALA A 33 18.60 18.75 -13.29
CA ALA A 33 18.43 19.59 -14.47
C ALA A 33 18.26 21.09 -14.12
N GLN A 34 17.59 21.38 -13.01
CA GLN A 34 17.45 22.74 -12.52
C GLN A 34 18.75 23.30 -11.95
N LEU A 35 19.54 22.50 -11.24
CA LEU A 35 20.85 22.91 -10.76
C LEU A 35 21.84 23.21 -11.93
N GLU A 36 21.78 22.42 -12.99
CA GLU A 36 22.65 22.62 -14.18
C GLU A 36 22.27 23.85 -15.00
N ASN A 37 21.00 24.24 -15.01
CA ASN A 37 20.47 25.38 -15.78
C ASN A 37 20.30 26.67 -14.97
N GLN A 38 20.66 26.69 -13.70
CA GLN A 38 20.56 27.89 -12.85
C GLN A 38 21.57 28.95 -13.29
N ASN A 39 21.05 30.12 -13.64
CA ASN A 39 21.88 31.32 -13.79
C ASN A 39 22.28 31.85 -12.39
N PRO A 40 23.56 31.94 -12.07
CA PRO A 40 23.97 32.35 -10.72
C PRO A 40 23.59 33.79 -10.36
N TRP A 41 23.15 34.60 -11.33
CA TRP A 41 22.79 36.01 -11.12
C TRP A 41 21.28 36.27 -10.87
N GLU A 42 20.45 35.32 -11.22
CA GLU A 42 19.00 35.37 -10.96
C GLU A 42 18.50 33.97 -10.56
N PRO A 43 18.63 33.58 -9.28
CA PRO A 43 18.05 32.33 -8.82
C PRO A 43 16.52 32.46 -8.87
N LEU A 44 15.89 31.73 -9.81
CA LEU A 44 14.44 31.60 -9.82
C LEU A 44 14.02 30.90 -8.50
N ASP A 45 13.07 31.49 -7.82
CA ASP A 45 12.54 30.96 -6.55
C ASP A 45 11.63 29.74 -6.79
N ASN A 46 12.26 28.64 -7.17
CA ASN A 46 11.60 27.34 -7.35
C ASN A 46 11.64 26.51 -6.04
N SER A 47 12.07 27.11 -4.93
CA SER A 47 12.25 26.41 -3.65
C SER A 47 10.93 25.82 -3.14
N GLU A 48 9.82 26.52 -3.32
CA GLU A 48 8.50 26.05 -2.94
C GLU A 48 8.07 24.83 -3.75
N PHE A 49 8.27 24.86 -5.07
CA PHE A 49 7.97 23.72 -5.96
C PHE A 49 8.81 22.49 -5.60
N ILE A 50 10.11 22.69 -5.38
CA ILE A 50 11.04 21.61 -4.98
C ILE A 50 10.60 21.04 -3.63
N THR A 51 10.22 21.88 -2.68
CA THR A 51 9.72 21.44 -1.37
C THR A 51 8.44 20.60 -1.50
N GLN A 52 7.50 21.03 -2.31
CA GLN A 52 6.28 20.27 -2.57
C GLN A 52 6.58 18.92 -3.24
N MET A 53 7.47 18.90 -4.22
CA MET A 53 7.90 17.64 -4.87
C MET A 53 8.60 16.70 -3.91
N ALA A 54 9.44 17.21 -3.01
CA ALA A 54 10.08 16.42 -1.98
C ALA A 54 9.06 15.81 -0.99
N GLN A 55 8.00 16.56 -0.66
CA GLN A 55 6.90 16.05 0.15
C GLN A 55 6.14 14.94 -0.56
N PHE A 56 5.83 15.09 -1.86
CA PHE A 56 5.18 14.04 -2.66
C PHE A 56 6.05 12.78 -2.75
N ALA A 57 7.36 12.93 -3.01
CA ALA A 57 8.28 11.80 -3.03
C ALA A 57 8.34 11.07 -1.68
N SER A 58 8.27 11.81 -0.57
CA SER A 58 8.22 11.22 0.77
C SER A 58 6.91 10.46 1.03
N LEU A 59 5.78 11.00 0.58
CA LEU A 59 4.48 10.33 0.68
C LEU A 59 4.42 9.06 -0.18
N GLU A 60 5.00 9.10 -1.37
CA GLU A 60 5.12 7.93 -2.23
C GLU A 60 5.96 6.83 -1.57
N GLU A 61 7.10 7.19 -0.98
CA GLU A 61 7.96 6.23 -0.27
C GLU A 61 7.25 5.63 0.94
N LEU A 62 6.49 6.45 1.70
CA LEU A 62 5.65 5.96 2.81
C LEU A 62 4.55 5.00 2.32
N SER A 63 3.94 5.28 1.17
CA SER A 63 2.95 4.40 0.55
C SER A 63 3.58 3.07 0.12
N ASN A 64 4.76 3.11 -0.50
CA ASN A 64 5.51 1.91 -0.89
C ASN A 64 5.91 1.09 0.33
N LEU A 65 6.36 1.75 1.39
CA LEU A 65 6.71 1.11 2.65
C LEU A 65 5.49 0.40 3.27
N ASN A 66 4.34 1.05 3.25
CA ASN A 66 3.09 0.47 3.74
C ASN A 66 2.69 -0.78 2.95
N THR A 67 2.79 -0.72 1.62
CA THR A 67 2.53 -1.86 0.73
C THR A 67 3.48 -3.02 1.00
N ASN A 68 4.77 -2.74 1.19
CA ASN A 68 5.76 -3.76 1.51
C ASN A 68 5.52 -4.37 2.90
N PHE A 69 5.06 -3.57 3.85
CA PHE A 69 4.70 -4.05 5.18
C PHE A 69 3.49 -4.98 5.16
N ASP A 70 2.46 -4.63 4.39
CA ASP A 70 1.28 -5.49 4.18
C ASP A 70 1.67 -6.82 3.54
N LEU A 71 2.57 -6.79 2.55
CA LEU A 71 3.11 -8.01 1.95
C LEU A 71 3.88 -8.87 2.95
N MET A 72 4.71 -8.25 3.78
CA MET A 72 5.46 -8.94 4.82
C MET A 72 4.53 -9.60 5.84
N LEU A 73 3.50 -8.90 6.30
CA LEU A 73 2.47 -9.46 7.19
C LEU A 73 1.76 -10.65 6.54
N LYS A 74 1.42 -10.53 5.27
CA LYS A 74 0.79 -11.63 4.52
C LYS A 74 1.67 -12.87 4.45
N LEU A 75 2.96 -12.69 4.18
CA LEU A 75 3.92 -13.81 4.15
C LEU A 75 4.09 -14.45 5.54
N GLU A 76 4.12 -13.65 6.60
CA GLU A 76 4.16 -14.15 7.98
C GLU A 76 2.91 -14.97 8.32
N TYR A 77 1.72 -14.48 7.97
CA TYR A 77 0.48 -15.23 8.18
C TYR A 77 0.44 -16.54 7.38
N ILE A 78 0.94 -16.54 6.14
CA ILE A 78 1.03 -17.77 5.34
C ILE A 78 1.98 -18.78 6.02
N ALA A 79 3.12 -18.33 6.49
CA ALA A 79 4.09 -19.20 7.18
C ALA A 79 3.51 -19.82 8.45
N GLN A 80 2.78 -19.05 9.24
CA GLN A 80 2.08 -19.56 10.43
C GLN A 80 0.94 -20.50 10.05
N ALA A 81 0.16 -20.13 9.05
CA ALA A 81 -1.01 -20.89 8.60
C ALA A 81 -0.65 -22.29 8.09
N VAL A 82 0.49 -22.44 7.41
CA VAL A 82 0.98 -23.75 6.94
C VAL A 82 1.21 -24.71 8.11
N GLN A 83 1.64 -24.22 9.26
CA GLN A 83 1.85 -25.04 10.46
C GLN A 83 0.54 -25.51 11.11
N LEU A 84 -0.57 -24.87 10.79
CA LEU A 84 -1.90 -25.20 11.31
C LEU A 84 -2.62 -26.27 10.46
N ILE A 85 -2.19 -26.50 9.22
CA ILE A 85 -2.78 -27.52 8.36
C ILE A 85 -2.65 -28.89 9.04
N ASP A 86 -3.72 -29.69 9.00
CA ASP A 86 -3.88 -30.99 9.65
C ASP A 86 -3.91 -30.95 11.20
N ARG A 87 -3.82 -29.77 11.79
CA ARG A 87 -4.00 -29.63 13.24
C ARG A 87 -5.47 -29.64 13.62
N LYS A 88 -5.78 -30.26 14.75
CA LYS A 88 -7.12 -30.20 15.33
C LYS A 88 -7.30 -28.87 16.05
N VAL A 89 -8.35 -28.16 15.72
CA VAL A 89 -8.64 -26.84 16.28
C VAL A 89 -10.09 -26.71 16.75
N GLU A 90 -10.30 -25.74 17.63
CA GLU A 90 -11.61 -25.22 18.00
C GLU A 90 -11.66 -23.75 17.58
N ALA A 91 -12.69 -23.36 16.86
CA ALA A 91 -12.93 -22.00 16.44
C ALA A 91 -14.36 -21.57 16.78
N SER A 92 -14.57 -20.29 17.01
CA SER A 92 -15.90 -19.69 17.18
C SER A 92 -16.28 -18.96 15.90
N ASP A 93 -17.41 -19.31 15.31
CA ASP A 93 -17.92 -18.56 14.15
C ASP A 93 -18.24 -17.11 14.57
N PRO A 94 -17.60 -16.10 13.98
CA PRO A 94 -17.80 -14.71 14.39
C PRO A 94 -19.20 -14.17 14.08
N LYS A 95 -19.98 -14.84 13.21
CA LYS A 95 -21.32 -14.43 12.83
C LYS A 95 -22.41 -15.06 13.72
N THR A 96 -22.22 -16.34 14.05
CA THR A 96 -23.24 -17.13 14.76
C THR A 96 -22.86 -17.43 16.21
N GLY A 97 -21.59 -17.31 16.57
CA GLY A 97 -21.04 -17.74 17.86
C GLY A 97 -20.96 -19.26 18.01
N GLU A 98 -21.26 -20.03 16.95
CA GLU A 98 -21.19 -21.48 16.96
C GLU A 98 -19.75 -21.95 17.14
N ILE A 99 -19.56 -22.95 17.99
CA ILE A 99 -18.25 -23.59 18.19
C ILE A 99 -18.06 -24.69 17.15
N ILE A 100 -17.00 -24.55 16.35
CA ILE A 100 -16.64 -25.48 15.30
C ILE A 100 -15.37 -26.19 15.74
N GLN A 101 -15.37 -27.52 15.73
CA GLN A 101 -14.19 -28.33 16.02
C GLN A 101 -13.86 -29.25 14.84
N GLY A 102 -12.61 -29.37 14.52
CA GLY A 102 -12.14 -30.24 13.45
C GLY A 102 -10.69 -30.00 13.09
N ARG A 103 -10.23 -30.67 12.04
CA ARG A 103 -8.91 -30.44 11.46
C ARG A 103 -8.98 -29.37 10.41
N ILE A 104 -7.92 -28.60 10.29
CA ILE A 104 -7.77 -27.61 9.22
C ILE A 104 -7.34 -28.35 7.95
N ASP A 105 -8.20 -28.37 6.94
CA ASP A 105 -7.91 -29.01 5.66
C ASP A 105 -7.06 -28.13 4.76
N LYS A 106 -7.32 -26.83 4.78
CA LYS A 106 -6.55 -25.82 4.04
C LYS A 106 -6.69 -24.44 4.67
N VAL A 107 -5.77 -23.57 4.31
CA VAL A 107 -5.86 -22.13 4.60
C VAL A 107 -5.93 -21.37 3.29
N GLU A 108 -6.78 -20.36 3.24
CA GLU A 108 -6.98 -19.50 2.08
C GLU A 108 -7.00 -18.04 2.51
N TRP A 109 -6.61 -17.15 1.58
CA TRP A 109 -6.62 -15.72 1.82
C TRP A 109 -7.89 -15.10 1.22
N LYS A 110 -8.75 -14.56 2.05
CA LYS A 110 -10.01 -13.92 1.64
C LYS A 110 -10.14 -12.54 2.31
N GLU A 111 -10.62 -11.56 1.56
CA GLU A 111 -10.95 -10.22 2.10
C GLU A 111 -9.82 -9.58 2.93
N GLY A 112 -8.56 -9.82 2.53
CA GLY A 112 -7.40 -9.28 3.23
C GLY A 112 -7.00 -10.02 4.52
N ALA A 113 -7.60 -11.17 4.82
CA ALA A 113 -7.31 -11.97 6.00
C ALA A 113 -7.17 -13.47 5.69
N PRO A 114 -6.43 -14.22 6.52
CA PRO A 114 -6.33 -15.66 6.39
C PRO A 114 -7.55 -16.37 7.01
N TYR A 115 -8.10 -17.33 6.29
CA TYR A 115 -9.21 -18.18 6.71
C TYR A 115 -8.79 -19.64 6.73
N ALA A 116 -9.22 -20.39 7.75
CA ALA A 116 -9.11 -21.84 7.82
C ALA A 116 -10.39 -22.50 7.32
N LEU A 117 -10.24 -23.55 6.53
CA LEU A 117 -11.32 -24.48 6.19
C LEU A 117 -11.28 -25.65 7.16
N ILE A 118 -12.38 -25.84 7.91
CA ILE A 118 -12.58 -26.94 8.86
C ILE A 118 -13.80 -27.71 8.38
N GLY A 119 -13.57 -28.82 7.67
CA GLY A 119 -14.65 -29.53 6.97
C GLY A 119 -15.23 -28.69 5.84
N ASP A 120 -16.50 -28.30 5.97
CA ASP A 120 -17.21 -27.43 5.01
C ASP A 120 -17.33 -25.97 5.45
N LYS A 121 -16.82 -25.65 6.66
CA LYS A 121 -16.90 -24.30 7.25
C LYS A 121 -15.58 -23.54 7.12
N SER A 122 -15.68 -22.31 6.61
CA SER A 122 -14.55 -21.38 6.48
C SER A 122 -14.63 -20.33 7.58
N VAL A 123 -13.62 -20.25 8.44
CA VAL A 123 -13.54 -19.33 9.57
C VAL A 123 -12.24 -18.53 9.54
N PRO A 124 -12.24 -17.26 9.98
CA PRO A 124 -10.99 -16.50 10.12
C PRO A 124 -10.01 -17.21 11.07
N LEU A 125 -8.72 -17.20 10.78
CA LEU A 125 -7.72 -17.76 11.71
C LEU A 125 -7.76 -17.10 13.09
N THR A 126 -8.16 -15.82 13.14
CA THR A 126 -8.31 -15.07 14.40
C THR A 126 -9.43 -15.57 15.30
N SER A 127 -10.35 -16.40 14.77
CA SER A 127 -11.43 -17.01 15.55
C SER A 127 -11.11 -18.36 16.13
N ILE A 128 -9.91 -18.89 15.88
CA ILE A 128 -9.41 -20.11 16.50
C ILE A 128 -9.15 -19.84 17.98
N THR A 129 -9.74 -20.65 18.84
CA THR A 129 -9.65 -20.51 20.30
C THR A 129 -8.78 -21.56 20.94
N LYS A 130 -8.63 -22.73 20.31
CA LYS A 130 -7.75 -23.82 20.78
C LYS A 130 -7.13 -24.57 19.62
N ILE A 131 -5.90 -25.05 19.84
CA ILE A 131 -5.10 -25.87 18.90
C ILE A 131 -4.54 -27.05 19.66
N TRP A 132 -4.65 -28.25 19.08
CA TRP A 132 -4.08 -29.48 19.63
C TRP A 132 -2.96 -30.03 18.75
#